data_7a0aef203aff236c5830843f86708466
#
_entry.id   7a0aef203aff236c5830843f86708466
#
_cell.length_a   1.000
_cell.length_b   1.000
_cell.length_c   1.000
_cell.angle_alpha   90.00
_cell.angle_beta   90.00
_cell.angle_gamma   90.00
#
_symmetry.space_group_name_H-M   'P 1'
#
loop_
_entity.id
_entity.type
_entity.pdbx_description
1 polymer ?
#
loop_
_entity_poly.entity_id
_entity_poly.type
_entity_poly.pdbx_seq_one_letter_code
_entity_poly.pdbx_strand_id
1 'polypeptide(L)'
;GAEQFNMIAMRTAFAEIPRQDLLFGILLIGFGVLVSLFPFHTWAPRAYATAPAPVAMLHAGVLKKFGLYGLIQIAFPLLPQGAAQWAPLLMWLALGNLLLIGFVTMAQRDLKVMLGNASVMHMGYAFLGLYALSSAGTGAAVLMLFAHGLSVALLFLLADVVEKRGGSTDFQEIGGLGRR
;
A
#
# COMPACT_ATOMS: atom_id res chain seq x y z
N GLY A 1 17.96 29.14 12.29
CA GLY A 1 18.19 27.70 12.13
C GLY A 1 16.96 26.81 12.42
N ALA A 2 16.18 27.06 13.48
CA ALA A 2 15.04 26.20 13.85
C ALA A 2 13.80 26.39 12.94
N GLU A 3 13.62 27.56 12.35
CA GLU A 3 12.49 27.85 11.44
C GLU A 3 12.60 27.11 10.09
N GLN A 4 13.80 26.73 9.69
CA GLN A 4 14.03 26.06 8.39
C GLN A 4 13.52 24.60 8.37
N PHE A 5 13.26 23.98 9.52
CA PHE A 5 12.71 22.63 9.64
C PHE A 5 11.20 22.60 9.87
N ASN A 6 10.53 23.76 9.80
CA ASN A 6 9.07 23.81 9.84
C ASN A 6 8.50 23.39 8.48
N MET A 7 7.60 22.40 8.47
CA MET A 7 6.96 21.88 7.25
C MET A 7 6.29 22.98 6.42
N ILE A 8 5.77 24.05 7.06
CA ILE A 8 5.13 25.17 6.35
C ILE A 8 6.20 26.01 5.65
N ALA A 9 7.33 26.31 6.31
CA ALA A 9 8.45 27.05 5.70
C ALA A 9 9.11 26.21 4.58
N MET A 10 9.18 24.90 4.73
CA MET A 10 9.69 24.00 3.68
C MET A 10 8.82 24.02 2.43
N ARG A 11 7.48 24.07 2.55
CA ARG A 11 6.58 24.13 1.39
C ARG A 11 6.86 25.33 0.48
N THR A 12 7.12 26.49 1.06
CA THR A 12 7.46 27.70 0.28
C THR A 12 8.83 27.60 -0.35
N ALA A 13 9.82 27.10 0.39
CA ALA A 13 11.19 26.94 -0.11
C ALA A 13 11.28 25.89 -1.22
N PHE A 14 10.51 24.80 -1.10
CA PHE A 14 10.53 23.71 -2.08
C PHE A 14 9.68 24.00 -3.32
N ALA A 15 8.73 24.93 -3.26
CA ALA A 15 7.91 25.32 -4.41
C ALA A 15 8.73 25.86 -5.59
N GLU A 16 9.90 26.46 -5.31
CA GLU A 16 10.80 27.07 -6.30
C GLU A 16 11.99 26.15 -6.69
N ILE A 17 12.09 24.95 -6.13
CA ILE A 17 13.20 24.04 -6.45
C ILE A 17 13.10 23.58 -7.91
N PRO A 18 14.18 23.70 -8.70
CA PRO A 18 14.23 23.13 -10.04
C PRO A 18 14.20 21.60 -9.97
N ARG A 19 13.62 20.97 -11.00
CA ARG A 19 13.56 19.50 -11.15
C ARG A 19 12.75 18.80 -10.05
N GLN A 20 11.61 19.37 -9.67
CA GLN A 20 10.66 18.73 -8.77
C GLN A 20 10.19 17.36 -9.29
N ASP A 21 10.14 17.19 -10.62
CA ASP A 21 9.85 15.95 -11.30
C ASP A 21 10.78 14.81 -10.88
N LEU A 22 12.09 15.05 -10.94
CA LEU A 22 13.09 14.06 -10.55
C LEU A 22 13.00 13.71 -9.06
N LEU A 23 12.89 14.72 -8.21
CA LEU A 23 12.81 14.53 -6.76
C LEU A 23 11.54 13.76 -6.38
N PHE A 24 10.39 14.13 -6.96
CA PHE A 24 9.13 13.41 -6.75
C PHE A 24 9.22 11.97 -7.23
N GLY A 25 9.81 11.72 -8.41
CA GLY A 25 10.02 10.38 -8.94
C GLY A 25 10.85 9.49 -8.01
N ILE A 26 11.93 10.01 -7.45
CA ILE A 26 12.77 9.28 -6.47
C ILE A 26 11.96 8.92 -5.20
N LEU A 27 11.21 9.89 -4.66
CA LEU A 27 10.36 9.66 -3.51
C LEU A 27 9.22 8.67 -3.82
N LEU A 28 8.61 8.78 -5.02
CA LEU A 28 7.58 7.85 -5.46
C LEU A 28 8.10 6.42 -5.57
N ILE A 29 9.31 6.22 -6.09
CA ILE A 29 9.94 4.89 -6.15
C ILE A 29 10.19 4.37 -4.72
N GLY A 30 10.84 5.16 -3.86
CA GLY A 30 11.16 4.74 -2.50
C GLY A 30 9.92 4.37 -1.69
N PHE A 31 8.94 5.27 -1.63
CA PHE A 31 7.69 5.01 -0.94
C PHE A 31 6.81 3.97 -1.66
N GLY A 32 6.87 3.93 -3.00
CA GLY A 32 6.17 2.95 -3.82
C GLY A 32 6.62 1.51 -3.56
N VAL A 33 7.93 1.28 -3.40
CA VAL A 33 8.48 -0.02 -2.98
C VAL A 33 7.92 -0.41 -1.61
N LEU A 34 7.92 0.49 -0.64
CA LEU A 34 7.40 0.23 0.70
C LEU A 34 5.90 -0.10 0.70
N VAL A 35 5.10 0.62 -0.11
CA VAL A 35 3.65 0.38 -0.25
C VAL A 35 3.33 -0.82 -1.13
N SER A 36 4.30 -1.34 -1.86
CA SER A 36 4.12 -2.38 -2.88
C SER A 36 3.32 -1.88 -4.10
N LEU A 37 3.67 -0.69 -4.61
CA LEU A 37 3.14 -0.17 -5.86
C LEU A 37 3.63 -1.04 -7.03
N PHE A 38 2.75 -1.34 -7.99
CA PHE A 38 3.16 -2.01 -9.23
C PHE A 38 4.23 -1.17 -9.97
N PRO A 39 5.32 -1.78 -10.48
CA PRO A 39 5.66 -3.20 -10.51
C PRO A 39 6.44 -3.70 -9.27
N PHE A 40 6.71 -2.88 -8.27
CA PHE A 40 7.57 -3.18 -7.10
C PHE A 40 6.88 -3.99 -5.99
N HIS A 41 5.79 -4.70 -6.30
CA HIS A 41 4.91 -5.36 -5.32
C HIS A 41 5.29 -6.81 -4.99
N THR A 42 6.12 -7.45 -5.81
CA THR A 42 6.32 -8.91 -5.81
C THR A 42 6.88 -9.49 -4.49
N TRP A 43 7.55 -8.67 -3.70
CA TRP A 43 8.10 -9.06 -2.40
C TRP A 43 7.01 -9.27 -1.34
N ALA A 44 5.92 -8.47 -1.37
CA ALA A 44 4.97 -8.39 -0.28
C ALA A 44 4.13 -9.67 -0.07
N PRO A 45 3.50 -10.29 -1.09
CA PRO A 45 2.70 -11.49 -0.89
C PRO A 45 3.49 -12.65 -0.30
N ARG A 46 4.72 -12.84 -0.79
CA ARG A 46 5.61 -13.91 -0.30
C ARG A 46 6.09 -13.63 1.13
N ALA A 47 6.49 -12.39 1.41
CA ALA A 47 6.93 -12.01 2.75
C ALA A 47 5.81 -12.23 3.78
N TYR A 48 4.56 -11.87 3.44
CA TYR A 48 3.43 -12.06 4.36
C TYR A 48 3.03 -13.52 4.54
N ALA A 49 3.15 -14.34 3.50
CA ALA A 49 2.81 -15.75 3.58
C ALA A 49 3.78 -16.54 4.48
N THR A 50 5.07 -16.16 4.47
CA THR A 50 6.13 -16.86 5.23
C THR A 50 6.37 -16.26 6.61
N ALA A 51 5.93 -15.02 6.86
CA ALA A 51 6.11 -14.36 8.14
C ALA A 51 5.19 -14.96 9.22
N PRO A 52 5.62 -14.96 10.52
CA PRO A 52 4.72 -15.21 11.62
C PRO A 52 3.53 -14.24 11.60
N ALA A 53 2.33 -14.72 11.99
CA ALA A 53 1.11 -13.92 11.87
C ALA A 53 1.20 -12.53 12.51
N PRO A 54 1.75 -12.32 13.72
CA PRO A 54 1.88 -10.98 14.29
C PRO A 54 2.73 -10.04 13.44
N VAL A 55 3.78 -10.56 12.77
CA VAL A 55 4.64 -9.78 11.88
C VAL A 55 3.89 -9.41 10.60
N ALA A 56 3.17 -10.35 10.00
CA ALA A 56 2.35 -10.09 8.82
C ALA A 56 1.24 -9.07 9.13
N MET A 57 0.56 -9.19 10.28
CA MET A 57 -0.46 -8.26 10.76
C MET A 57 0.10 -6.84 10.92
N LEU A 58 1.24 -6.70 11.62
CA LEU A 58 1.86 -5.39 11.86
C LEU A 58 2.34 -4.76 10.55
N HIS A 59 3.01 -5.56 9.71
CA HIS A 59 3.57 -5.04 8.47
C HIS A 59 2.48 -4.67 7.46
N ALA A 60 1.55 -5.57 7.17
CA ALA A 60 0.45 -5.31 6.24
C ALA A 60 -0.56 -4.29 6.81
N GLY A 61 -0.81 -4.33 8.11
CA GLY A 61 -1.76 -3.45 8.80
C GLY A 61 -1.27 -2.02 9.00
N VAL A 62 0.01 -1.82 9.30
CA VAL A 62 0.58 -0.53 9.74
C VAL A 62 1.78 -0.11 8.91
N LEU A 63 2.89 -0.86 8.95
CA LEU A 63 4.18 -0.38 8.43
C LEU A 63 4.15 -0.02 6.94
N LYS A 64 3.48 -0.83 6.15
CA LYS A 64 3.28 -0.58 4.72
C LYS A 64 2.62 0.78 4.43
N LYS A 65 1.74 1.27 5.32
CA LYS A 65 1.04 2.56 5.15
C LYS A 65 1.95 3.76 5.32
N PHE A 66 3.10 3.62 5.97
CA PHE A 66 4.07 4.71 6.09
C PHE A 66 4.56 5.22 4.73
N GLY A 67 4.60 4.38 3.70
CA GLY A 67 4.93 4.82 2.35
C GLY A 67 3.88 5.78 1.77
N LEU A 68 2.58 5.47 1.91
CA LEU A 68 1.51 6.38 1.49
C LEU A 68 1.44 7.62 2.39
N TYR A 69 1.64 7.46 3.69
CA TYR A 69 1.74 8.59 4.62
C TYR A 69 2.88 9.53 4.22
N GLY A 70 4.06 8.99 3.88
CA GLY A 70 5.19 9.78 3.38
C GLY A 70 4.87 10.52 2.08
N LEU A 71 4.17 9.89 1.15
CA LEU A 71 3.69 10.56 -0.06
C LEU A 71 2.74 11.71 0.28
N ILE A 72 1.72 11.47 1.12
CA ILE A 72 0.70 12.46 1.49
C ILE A 72 1.30 13.63 2.27
N GLN A 73 2.18 13.37 3.23
CA GLN A 73 2.71 14.39 4.13
C GLN A 73 3.97 15.09 3.61
N ILE A 74 4.76 14.41 2.79
CA ILE A 74 6.06 14.91 2.33
C ILE A 74 6.03 15.18 0.83
N ALA A 75 5.87 14.16 -0.01
CA ALA A 75 6.09 14.29 -1.45
C ALA A 75 5.07 15.23 -2.12
N PHE A 76 3.77 15.02 -1.91
CA PHE A 76 2.73 15.84 -2.53
C PHE A 76 2.75 17.31 -2.07
N PRO A 77 2.89 17.62 -0.76
CA PRO A 77 2.91 19.00 -0.30
C PRO A 77 4.18 19.77 -0.64
N LEU A 78 5.33 19.09 -0.69
CA LEU A 78 6.62 19.74 -0.96
C LEU A 78 6.92 19.90 -2.45
N LEU A 79 6.41 18.96 -3.29
CA LEU A 79 6.72 18.88 -4.73
C LEU A 79 5.45 18.86 -5.59
N PRO A 80 4.58 19.88 -5.51
CA PRO A 80 3.28 19.87 -6.18
C PRO A 80 3.38 19.80 -7.71
N GLN A 81 4.40 20.42 -8.31
CA GLN A 81 4.63 20.38 -9.76
C GLN A 81 5.10 18.98 -10.18
N GLY A 82 6.00 18.37 -9.42
CA GLY A 82 6.41 16.99 -9.64
C GLY A 82 5.25 16.02 -9.50
N ALA A 83 4.41 16.18 -8.48
CA ALA A 83 3.21 15.37 -8.29
C ALA A 83 2.27 15.45 -9.50
N ALA A 84 2.00 16.65 -10.03
CA ALA A 84 1.17 16.85 -11.21
C ALA A 84 1.74 16.18 -12.45
N GLN A 85 3.05 16.23 -12.65
CA GLN A 85 3.72 15.58 -13.79
C GLN A 85 3.67 14.04 -13.73
N TRP A 86 3.80 13.48 -12.52
CA TRP A 86 3.78 12.03 -12.31
C TRP A 86 2.37 11.45 -12.15
N ALA A 87 1.34 12.29 -11.96
CA ALA A 87 -0.02 11.84 -11.75
C ALA A 87 -0.56 10.89 -12.84
N PRO A 88 -0.35 11.13 -14.17
CA PRO A 88 -0.81 10.20 -15.19
C PRO A 88 -0.15 8.81 -15.09
N LEU A 89 1.16 8.77 -14.79
CA LEU A 89 1.85 7.49 -14.59
C LEU A 89 1.36 6.81 -13.31
N LEU A 90 1.16 7.56 -12.22
CA LEU A 90 0.65 7.02 -10.97
C LEU A 90 -0.72 6.37 -11.15
N MET A 91 -1.58 6.93 -12.00
CA MET A 91 -2.87 6.32 -12.36
C MET A 91 -2.67 4.94 -13.00
N TRP A 92 -1.78 4.81 -13.98
CA TRP A 92 -1.52 3.53 -14.64
C TRP A 92 -0.92 2.49 -13.70
N LEU A 93 -0.02 2.91 -12.81
CA LEU A 93 0.56 2.04 -11.79
C LEU A 93 -0.50 1.58 -10.78
N ALA A 94 -1.41 2.48 -10.37
CA ALA A 94 -2.53 2.16 -9.51
C ALA A 94 -3.53 1.19 -10.17
N LEU A 95 -3.82 1.38 -11.46
CA LEU A 95 -4.62 0.44 -12.24
C LEU A 95 -3.94 -0.92 -12.37
N GLY A 96 -2.62 -0.96 -12.50
CA GLY A 96 -1.84 -2.19 -12.45
C GLY A 96 -2.06 -2.95 -11.13
N ASN A 97 -1.99 -2.25 -9.99
CA ASN A 97 -2.34 -2.86 -8.69
C ASN A 97 -3.77 -3.41 -8.66
N LEU A 98 -4.73 -2.64 -9.15
CA LEU A 98 -6.15 -3.04 -9.11
C LEU A 98 -6.47 -4.21 -10.03
N LEU A 99 -6.10 -4.10 -11.29
CA LEU A 99 -6.52 -5.05 -12.32
C LEU A 99 -5.61 -6.27 -12.37
N LEU A 100 -4.29 -6.05 -12.59
CA LEU A 100 -3.37 -7.17 -12.74
C LEU A 100 -3.24 -7.96 -11.44
N ILE A 101 -2.99 -7.26 -10.31
CA ILE A 101 -2.85 -7.96 -9.04
C ILE A 101 -4.20 -8.49 -8.53
N GLY A 102 -5.31 -7.85 -8.90
CA GLY A 102 -6.65 -8.37 -8.65
C GLY A 102 -6.87 -9.75 -9.29
N PHE A 103 -6.52 -9.90 -10.57
CA PHE A 103 -6.58 -11.20 -11.25
C PHE A 103 -5.59 -12.22 -10.65
N VAL A 104 -4.37 -11.79 -10.34
CA VAL A 104 -3.39 -12.65 -9.65
C VAL A 104 -3.93 -13.12 -8.30
N THR A 105 -4.61 -12.26 -7.54
CA THR A 105 -5.23 -12.60 -6.25
C THR A 105 -6.27 -13.72 -6.40
N MET A 106 -7.14 -13.63 -7.41
CA MET A 106 -8.18 -14.66 -7.66
C MET A 106 -7.59 -16.01 -8.09
N ALA A 107 -6.39 -16.02 -8.67
CA ALA A 107 -5.73 -17.24 -9.14
C ALA A 107 -4.90 -17.94 -8.04
N GLN A 108 -4.81 -17.38 -6.82
CA GLN A 108 -4.03 -17.98 -5.74
C GLN A 108 -4.69 -19.23 -5.18
N ARG A 109 -3.86 -20.18 -4.76
CA ARG A 109 -4.30 -21.42 -4.10
C ARG A 109 -4.07 -21.41 -2.60
N ASP A 110 -3.19 -20.56 -2.13
CA ASP A 110 -2.83 -20.39 -0.71
C ASP A 110 -3.52 -19.15 -0.13
N LEU A 111 -4.16 -19.30 1.04
CA LEU A 111 -4.91 -18.25 1.70
C LEU A 111 -4.02 -17.04 2.08
N LYS A 112 -2.82 -17.29 2.63
CA LYS A 112 -1.92 -16.20 3.05
C LYS A 112 -1.34 -15.45 1.87
N VAL A 113 -0.98 -16.16 0.79
CA VAL A 113 -0.53 -15.54 -0.46
C VAL A 113 -1.66 -14.73 -1.10
N MET A 114 -2.88 -15.24 -1.09
CA MET A 114 -4.07 -14.52 -1.58
C MET A 114 -4.28 -13.23 -0.79
N LEU A 115 -4.24 -13.27 0.55
CA LEU A 115 -4.37 -12.09 1.41
C LEU A 115 -3.26 -11.06 1.15
N GLY A 116 -2.03 -11.53 0.93
CA GLY A 116 -0.90 -10.69 0.57
C GLY A 116 -1.13 -9.94 -0.75
N ASN A 117 -1.56 -10.64 -1.79
CA ASN A 117 -1.90 -10.05 -3.09
C ASN A 117 -3.11 -9.12 -2.97
N ALA A 118 -4.17 -9.50 -2.24
CA ALA A 118 -5.31 -8.64 -1.97
C ALA A 118 -4.89 -7.32 -1.29
N SER A 119 -3.96 -7.40 -0.32
CA SER A 119 -3.41 -6.21 0.32
C SER A 119 -2.67 -5.29 -0.65
N VAL A 120 -1.95 -5.84 -1.63
CA VAL A 120 -1.31 -5.06 -2.70
C VAL A 120 -2.35 -4.41 -3.60
N MET A 121 -3.34 -5.18 -4.06
CA MET A 121 -4.45 -4.69 -4.90
C MET A 121 -5.16 -3.50 -4.23
N HIS A 122 -5.50 -3.61 -2.94
CA HIS A 122 -6.20 -2.56 -2.22
C HIS A 122 -5.40 -1.25 -2.10
N MET A 123 -4.07 -1.29 -2.11
CA MET A 123 -3.27 -0.06 -2.17
C MET A 123 -3.49 0.70 -3.48
N GLY A 124 -3.90 0.04 -4.55
CA GLY A 124 -4.28 0.68 -5.80
C GLY A 124 -5.40 1.72 -5.63
N TYR A 125 -6.41 1.43 -4.81
CA TYR A 125 -7.48 2.41 -4.50
C TYR A 125 -6.94 3.66 -3.80
N ALA A 126 -6.03 3.48 -2.84
CA ALA A 126 -5.41 4.61 -2.15
C ALA A 126 -4.58 5.48 -3.12
N PHE A 127 -3.83 4.87 -4.04
CA PHE A 127 -3.10 5.59 -5.08
C PHE A 127 -4.02 6.32 -6.05
N LEU A 128 -5.16 5.74 -6.43
CA LEU A 128 -6.15 6.44 -7.25
C LEU A 128 -6.74 7.66 -6.53
N GLY A 129 -6.96 7.56 -5.22
CA GLY A 129 -7.35 8.70 -4.41
C GLY A 129 -6.30 9.82 -4.42
N LEU A 130 -5.01 9.48 -4.34
CA LEU A 130 -3.92 10.46 -4.44
C LEU A 130 -3.78 11.04 -5.85
N TYR A 131 -3.98 10.22 -6.90
CA TYR A 131 -3.97 10.67 -8.28
C TYR A 131 -4.97 11.81 -8.54
N ALA A 132 -6.12 11.78 -7.86
CA ALA A 132 -7.15 12.80 -8.02
C ALA A 132 -6.68 14.22 -7.61
N LEU A 133 -5.52 14.37 -6.95
CA LEU A 133 -4.91 15.63 -6.50
C LEU A 133 -5.91 16.56 -5.82
N SER A 134 -6.87 15.99 -5.09
CA SER A 134 -7.95 16.70 -4.41
C SER A 134 -8.01 16.35 -2.93
N SER A 135 -8.57 17.26 -2.11
CA SER A 135 -8.78 17.01 -0.68
C SER A 135 -9.71 15.81 -0.43
N ALA A 136 -10.74 15.64 -1.26
CA ALA A 136 -11.65 14.51 -1.19
C ALA A 136 -10.92 13.18 -1.51
N GLY A 137 -10.09 13.16 -2.57
CA GLY A 137 -9.30 12.00 -2.93
C GLY A 137 -8.28 11.61 -1.87
N THR A 138 -7.58 12.59 -1.31
CA THR A 138 -6.64 12.37 -0.19
C THR A 138 -7.38 11.86 1.05
N GLY A 139 -8.54 12.44 1.40
CA GLY A 139 -9.38 11.97 2.50
C GLY A 139 -9.85 10.53 2.31
N ALA A 140 -10.30 10.18 1.10
CA ALA A 140 -10.68 8.81 0.76
C ALA A 140 -9.49 7.84 0.87
N ALA A 141 -8.30 8.22 0.41
CA ALA A 141 -7.09 7.43 0.56
C ALA A 141 -6.75 7.18 2.03
N VAL A 142 -6.81 8.19 2.89
CA VAL A 142 -6.55 8.06 4.34
C VAL A 142 -7.58 7.13 5.00
N LEU A 143 -8.87 7.29 4.70
CA LEU A 143 -9.92 6.40 5.20
C LEU A 143 -9.68 4.94 4.75
N MET A 144 -9.31 4.76 3.49
CA MET A 144 -8.96 3.44 2.94
C MET A 144 -7.77 2.82 3.68
N LEU A 145 -6.73 3.59 3.97
CA LEU A 145 -5.56 3.10 4.72
C LEU A 145 -5.95 2.59 6.11
N PHE A 146 -6.81 3.33 6.82
CA PHE A 146 -7.28 2.95 8.13
C PHE A 146 -8.14 1.67 8.08
N ALA A 147 -9.19 1.67 7.26
CA ALA A 147 -10.10 0.54 7.12
C ALA A 147 -9.37 -0.74 6.67
N HIS A 148 -8.51 -0.62 5.66
CA HIS A 148 -7.68 -1.74 5.18
C HIS A 148 -6.71 -2.21 6.27
N GLY A 149 -6.14 -1.30 7.07
CA GLY A 149 -5.22 -1.66 8.15
C GLY A 149 -5.85 -2.61 9.15
N LEU A 150 -7.04 -2.28 9.62
CA LEU A 150 -7.81 -3.13 10.54
C LEU A 150 -8.23 -4.45 9.89
N SER A 151 -8.79 -4.38 8.69
CA SER A 151 -9.28 -5.55 7.97
C SER A 151 -8.19 -6.56 7.68
N VAL A 152 -7.04 -6.11 7.14
CA VAL A 152 -5.96 -7.03 6.76
C VAL A 152 -5.26 -7.64 7.98
N ALA A 153 -5.13 -6.88 9.08
CA ALA A 153 -4.60 -7.43 10.32
C ALA A 153 -5.50 -8.56 10.86
N LEU A 154 -6.82 -8.33 10.88
CA LEU A 154 -7.79 -9.36 11.28
C LEU A 154 -7.74 -10.57 10.35
N LEU A 155 -7.65 -10.37 9.03
CA LEU A 155 -7.61 -11.46 8.06
C LEU A 155 -6.36 -12.33 8.22
N PHE A 156 -5.17 -11.75 8.47
CA PHE A 156 -3.96 -12.52 8.77
C PHE A 156 -4.06 -13.28 10.10
N LEU A 157 -4.71 -12.69 11.13
CA LEU A 157 -4.99 -13.40 12.37
C LEU A 157 -5.90 -14.61 12.13
N LEU A 158 -6.98 -14.44 11.37
CA LEU A 158 -7.90 -15.53 11.04
C LEU A 158 -7.21 -16.60 10.20
N ALA A 159 -6.35 -16.21 9.23
CA ALA A 159 -5.57 -17.17 8.46
C ALA A 159 -4.63 -18.02 9.34
N ASP A 160 -4.02 -17.43 10.36
CA ASP A 160 -3.20 -18.15 11.34
C ASP A 160 -4.04 -19.14 12.17
N VAL A 161 -5.26 -18.74 12.56
CA VAL A 161 -6.20 -19.64 13.26
C VAL A 161 -6.60 -20.81 12.36
N VAL A 162 -6.88 -20.54 11.07
CA VAL A 162 -7.21 -21.58 10.09
C VAL A 162 -6.06 -22.55 9.93
N GLU A 163 -4.83 -22.04 9.76
CA GLU A 163 -3.62 -22.87 9.63
C GLU A 163 -3.40 -23.76 10.86
N LYS A 164 -3.49 -23.18 12.07
CA LYS A 164 -3.30 -23.91 13.35
C LYS A 164 -4.35 -24.98 13.59
N ARG A 165 -5.59 -24.78 13.13
CA ARG A 165 -6.68 -25.74 13.31
C ARG A 165 -6.82 -26.73 12.13
N GLY A 166 -6.52 -26.27 10.91
CA GLY A 166 -6.64 -27.05 9.68
C GLY A 166 -5.37 -27.77 9.25
N GLY A 167 -4.22 -27.30 9.75
CA GLY A 167 -2.89 -27.84 9.38
C GLY A 167 -2.35 -27.30 8.06
N SER A 168 -3.12 -26.51 7.32
CA SER A 168 -2.75 -25.97 6.01
C SER A 168 -3.42 -24.61 5.74
N THR A 169 -2.88 -23.86 4.77
CA THR A 169 -3.50 -22.68 4.15
C THR A 169 -3.86 -22.89 2.68
N ASP A 170 -3.61 -24.08 2.13
CA ASP A 170 -4.01 -24.44 0.76
C ASP A 170 -5.53 -24.66 0.69
N PHE A 171 -6.20 -24.00 -0.26
CA PHE A 171 -7.65 -24.12 -0.45
C PHE A 171 -8.13 -25.52 -0.80
N GLN A 172 -7.28 -26.39 -1.33
CA GLN A 172 -7.61 -27.77 -1.62
C GLN A 172 -7.61 -28.65 -0.36
N GLU A 173 -6.86 -28.25 0.66
CA GLU A 173 -6.71 -28.97 1.92
C GLU A 173 -7.62 -28.43 3.03
N ILE A 174 -8.03 -27.15 2.94
CA ILE A 174 -8.92 -26.50 3.90
C ILE A 174 -10.38 -26.82 3.56
N GLY A 175 -10.90 -27.93 4.10
CA GLY A 175 -12.30 -28.32 3.93
C GLY A 175 -13.06 -28.44 5.24
N GLY A 176 -14.37 -28.18 5.24
CA GLY A 176 -15.27 -28.51 6.35
C GLY A 176 -15.11 -27.66 7.62
N LEU A 177 -14.44 -26.53 7.59
CA LEU A 177 -14.19 -25.65 8.77
C LEU A 177 -15.47 -25.18 9.47
N GLY A 178 -16.60 -25.09 8.76
CA GLY A 178 -17.91 -24.72 9.33
C GLY A 178 -18.62 -25.84 10.08
N ARG A 179 -18.08 -27.06 10.11
CA ARG A 179 -18.64 -28.23 10.79
C ARG A 179 -17.86 -28.64 12.04
N ARG A 180 -16.80 -27.91 12.39
CA ARG A 180 -15.93 -28.21 13.55
C ARG A 180 -16.04 -27.15 14.63
#